data_e46a3bfefe80254065bfc46460f1c21c
#
_entry.id   e46a3bfefe80254065bfc46460f1c21c
#
_cell.length_a   1.000
_cell.length_b   1.000
_cell.length_c   1.000
_cell.angle_alpha   90.00
_cell.angle_beta   90.00
_cell.angle_gamma   90.00
#
_symmetry.space_group_name_H-M   'P 1'
#
loop_
_entity.id
_entity.type
_entity.pdbx_description
1 polymer ?
#
loop_
_entity_poly.entity_id
_entity_poly.type
_entity_poly.pdbx_seq_one_letter_code
_entity_poly.pdbx_strand_id
1 'polypeptide(L)'
;VEYDVSSLIHDTVNMIYQKAVSKELEVEVYVDEKLPSRLMGDDVRIRQVLLNLLNNAVKYTEHGSVTLSVTGEKKEQKVLLHFEVKDTGVGIREEDKPKLFEEFQRIEESRHRNIEGTGLGMSITLQLLKLMGSHLEVTSTYGEGSDFFFDLEQDIIDETPVGKLSERIEQQEQQYVYETAFIAPDADILVVDDNAINRKVFRSLLKDTQMRIDE
;
A
#
# COMPACT_ATOMS: atom_id res chain seq x y z
N VAL A 1 -9.83 -1.01 14.89
CA VAL A 1 -10.99 -0.93 13.97
C VAL A 1 -11.15 -2.25 13.25
N GLU A 2 -12.36 -2.61 12.84
CA GLU A 2 -12.59 -3.73 11.95
C GLU A 2 -12.21 -3.36 10.51
N TYR A 3 -11.47 -4.24 9.80
CA TYR A 3 -11.06 -4.01 8.43
C TYR A 3 -11.08 -5.30 7.58
N ASP A 4 -11.25 -5.14 6.27
CA ASP A 4 -11.16 -6.23 5.28
C ASP A 4 -9.73 -6.32 4.74
N VAL A 5 -9.16 -7.52 4.79
CA VAL A 5 -7.76 -7.78 4.40
C VAL A 5 -7.56 -7.53 2.90
N SER A 6 -8.52 -7.94 2.06
CA SER A 6 -8.42 -7.73 0.61
C SER A 6 -8.40 -6.25 0.26
N SER A 7 -9.30 -5.46 0.88
CA SER A 7 -9.37 -4.01 0.68
C SER A 7 -8.08 -3.32 1.10
N LEU A 8 -7.55 -3.66 2.29
CA LEU A 8 -6.29 -3.10 2.77
C LEU A 8 -5.16 -3.30 1.76
N ILE A 9 -4.99 -4.53 1.26
CA ILE A 9 -3.91 -4.86 0.33
C ILE A 9 -4.14 -4.21 -1.03
N HIS A 10 -5.35 -4.32 -1.59
CA HIS A 10 -5.70 -3.72 -2.87
C HIS A 10 -5.46 -2.21 -2.90
N ASP A 11 -5.99 -1.47 -1.93
CA ASP A 11 -5.81 -0.03 -1.85
C ASP A 11 -4.35 0.36 -1.72
N THR A 12 -3.60 -0.40 -0.90
CA THR A 12 -2.17 -0.14 -0.70
C THR A 12 -1.38 -0.32 -2.00
N VAL A 13 -1.63 -1.40 -2.73
CA VAL A 13 -0.95 -1.70 -4.00
C VAL A 13 -1.32 -0.66 -5.05
N ASN A 14 -2.58 -0.28 -5.18
CA ASN A 14 -3.03 0.71 -6.16
C ASN A 14 -2.33 2.06 -5.99
N MET A 15 -2.02 2.47 -4.75
CA MET A 15 -1.32 3.73 -4.48
C MET A 15 0.12 3.76 -5.03
N ILE A 16 0.78 2.61 -5.16
CA ILE A 16 2.15 2.55 -5.69
C ILE A 16 2.21 2.13 -7.16
N TYR A 17 1.14 1.52 -7.66
CA TYR A 17 1.11 0.87 -8.97
C TYR A 17 1.53 1.81 -10.11
N GLN A 18 1.00 3.04 -10.15
CA GLN A 18 1.35 4.02 -11.19
C GLN A 18 2.84 4.39 -11.18
N LYS A 19 3.46 4.46 -10.00
CA LYS A 19 4.89 4.72 -9.87
C LYS A 19 5.73 3.55 -10.36
N ALA A 20 5.31 2.33 -10.06
CA ALA A 20 5.98 1.12 -10.53
C ALA A 20 5.90 1.00 -12.05
N VAL A 21 4.70 1.20 -12.63
CA VAL A 21 4.48 1.18 -14.08
C VAL A 21 5.33 2.24 -14.78
N SER A 22 5.42 3.47 -14.23
CA SER A 22 6.25 4.53 -14.83
C SER A 22 7.75 4.21 -14.87
N LYS A 23 8.18 3.24 -14.06
CA LYS A 23 9.54 2.70 -14.03
C LYS A 23 9.69 1.34 -14.75
N GLU A 24 8.62 0.86 -15.37
CA GLU A 24 8.59 -0.46 -16.01
C GLU A 24 8.93 -1.62 -15.05
N LEU A 25 8.56 -1.48 -13.77
CA LEU A 25 8.76 -2.51 -12.76
C LEU A 25 7.57 -3.47 -12.74
N GLU A 26 7.86 -4.76 -12.57
CA GLU A 26 6.86 -5.77 -12.32
C GLU A 26 6.43 -5.72 -10.85
N VAL A 27 5.11 -5.68 -10.61
CA VAL A 27 4.52 -5.69 -9.26
C VAL A 27 3.77 -6.99 -9.06
N GLU A 28 4.21 -7.78 -8.09
CA GLU A 28 3.61 -9.04 -7.73
C GLU A 28 2.97 -8.95 -6.35
N VAL A 29 1.79 -9.58 -6.19
CA VAL A 29 1.05 -9.59 -4.92
C VAL A 29 0.61 -11.00 -4.59
N TYR A 30 1.05 -11.52 -3.46
CA TYR A 30 0.68 -12.82 -2.93
C TYR A 30 -0.07 -12.65 -1.61
N VAL A 31 -1.29 -13.13 -1.55
CA VAL A 31 -2.08 -13.18 -0.32
C VAL A 31 -2.51 -14.64 -0.12
N ASP A 32 -2.23 -15.20 1.04
CA ASP A 32 -2.71 -16.55 1.36
C ASP A 32 -4.23 -16.57 1.37
N GLU A 33 -4.82 -17.33 0.44
CA GLU A 33 -6.26 -17.45 0.24
C GLU A 33 -7.02 -17.92 1.50
N LYS A 34 -6.30 -18.56 2.45
CA LYS A 34 -6.88 -19.09 3.71
C LYS A 34 -6.94 -18.08 4.83
N LEU A 35 -6.35 -16.89 4.66
CA LEU A 35 -6.43 -15.84 5.67
C LEU A 35 -7.88 -15.48 5.97
N PRO A 36 -8.22 -15.16 7.23
CA PRO A 36 -9.52 -14.61 7.58
C PRO A 36 -9.78 -13.30 6.84
N SER A 37 -11.00 -13.12 6.35
CA SER A 37 -11.32 -11.95 5.51
C SER A 37 -11.40 -10.64 6.28
N ARG A 38 -11.86 -10.69 7.56
CA ARG A 38 -12.05 -9.49 8.38
C ARG A 38 -11.37 -9.63 9.74
N LEU A 39 -10.57 -8.62 10.07
CA LEU A 39 -9.76 -8.59 11.26
C LEU A 39 -10.02 -7.32 12.07
N MET A 40 -9.63 -7.33 13.35
CA MET A 40 -9.64 -6.17 14.24
C MET A 40 -8.22 -5.66 14.39
N GLY A 41 -7.96 -4.41 13.96
CA GLY A 41 -6.65 -3.80 14.08
C GLY A 41 -6.61 -2.34 13.67
N ASP A 42 -5.42 -1.83 13.41
CA ASP A 42 -5.18 -0.47 12.94
C ASP A 42 -4.76 -0.50 11.46
N ASP A 43 -5.75 -0.61 10.58
CA ASP A 43 -5.55 -0.67 9.13
C ASP A 43 -4.83 0.57 8.58
N VAL A 44 -5.05 1.73 9.17
CA VAL A 44 -4.41 2.98 8.77
C VAL A 44 -2.89 2.90 9.00
N ARG A 45 -2.47 2.43 10.17
CA ARG A 45 -1.04 2.28 10.47
C ARG A 45 -0.40 1.16 9.67
N ILE A 46 -1.09 0.03 9.49
CA ILE A 46 -0.61 -1.08 8.64
C ILE A 46 -0.41 -0.58 7.22
N ARG A 47 -1.39 0.12 6.65
CA ARG A 47 -1.30 0.73 5.31
C ARG A 47 -0.11 1.69 5.21
N GLN A 48 0.11 2.54 6.21
CA GLN A 48 1.20 3.50 6.21
C GLN A 48 2.57 2.80 6.23
N VAL A 49 2.74 1.74 7.02
CA VAL A 49 3.94 0.90 7.02
C VAL A 49 4.17 0.27 5.65
N LEU A 50 3.16 -0.41 5.09
CA LEU A 50 3.26 -1.05 3.79
C LEU A 50 3.56 -0.05 2.67
N LEU A 51 2.88 1.10 2.64
CA LEU A 51 3.14 2.15 1.66
C LEU A 51 4.57 2.67 1.72
N ASN A 52 5.12 2.83 2.93
CA ASN A 52 6.49 3.27 3.07
C ASN A 52 7.49 2.23 2.55
N LEU A 53 7.31 0.96 2.90
CA LEU A 53 8.16 -0.14 2.42
C LEU A 53 8.06 -0.30 0.90
N LEU A 54 6.85 -0.33 0.33
CA LEU A 54 6.61 -0.45 -1.10
C LEU A 54 7.15 0.75 -1.89
N ASN A 55 6.96 1.99 -1.39
CA ASN A 55 7.56 3.17 -2.02
C ASN A 55 9.09 3.11 -2.02
N ASN A 56 9.70 2.59 -0.94
CA ASN A 56 11.15 2.39 -0.90
C ASN A 56 11.57 1.31 -1.91
N ALA A 57 10.88 0.18 -1.97
CA ALA A 57 11.14 -0.88 -2.93
C ALA A 57 11.10 -0.35 -4.39
N VAL A 58 10.02 0.35 -4.78
CA VAL A 58 9.88 0.97 -6.12
C VAL A 58 10.96 2.04 -6.33
N LYS A 59 11.32 2.79 -5.30
CA LYS A 59 12.31 3.86 -5.38
C LYS A 59 13.71 3.33 -5.68
N TYR A 60 14.13 2.27 -4.98
CA TYR A 60 15.48 1.70 -5.04
C TYR A 60 15.64 0.55 -6.04
N THR A 61 14.58 0.20 -6.77
CA THR A 61 14.63 -0.73 -7.91
C THR A 61 14.59 0.08 -9.20
N GLU A 62 15.59 -0.10 -10.06
CA GLU A 62 15.63 0.52 -11.40
C GLU A 62 14.98 -0.39 -12.43
N HIS A 63 15.25 -1.69 -12.36
CA HIS A 63 14.70 -2.73 -13.24
C HIS A 63 14.42 -3.99 -12.43
N GLY A 64 13.39 -4.73 -12.80
CA GLY A 64 13.01 -5.98 -12.16
C GLY A 64 11.65 -5.89 -11.48
N SER A 65 11.54 -6.42 -10.25
CA SER A 65 10.24 -6.59 -9.59
C SER A 65 10.21 -6.11 -8.15
N VAL A 66 8.99 -5.82 -7.71
CA VAL A 66 8.62 -5.58 -6.31
C VAL A 66 7.49 -6.53 -5.96
N THR A 67 7.67 -7.32 -4.92
CA THR A 67 6.71 -8.33 -4.46
C THR A 67 6.19 -7.96 -3.08
N LEU A 68 4.88 -8.00 -2.89
CA LEU A 68 4.21 -7.95 -1.59
C LEU A 68 3.64 -9.34 -1.29
N SER A 69 4.09 -9.96 -0.21
CA SER A 69 3.53 -11.23 0.28
C SER A 69 2.83 -11.02 1.62
N VAL A 70 1.63 -11.59 1.75
CA VAL A 70 0.89 -11.60 3.01
C VAL A 70 0.44 -13.02 3.31
N THR A 71 1.01 -13.59 4.37
CA THR A 71 0.68 -14.94 4.85
C THR A 71 0.28 -14.86 6.32
N GLY A 72 -0.11 -15.98 6.93
CA GLY A 72 -0.38 -15.98 8.35
C GLY A 72 -0.69 -17.34 8.94
N GLU A 73 -0.51 -17.43 10.25
CA GLU A 73 -0.84 -18.60 11.05
C GLU A 73 -2.01 -18.29 11.98
N LYS A 74 -3.10 -19.05 11.83
CA LYS A 74 -4.27 -18.92 12.70
C LYS A 74 -4.00 -19.63 14.02
N LYS A 75 -4.26 -18.93 15.14
CA LYS A 75 -4.19 -19.44 16.50
C LYS A 75 -5.48 -19.09 17.26
N GLU A 76 -6.38 -20.04 17.41
CA GLU A 76 -7.68 -19.83 18.03
C GLU A 76 -8.48 -18.70 17.36
N GLN A 77 -8.75 -17.60 18.07
CA GLN A 77 -9.48 -16.44 17.57
C GLN A 77 -8.56 -15.33 17.04
N LYS A 78 -7.28 -15.62 16.86
CA LYS A 78 -6.27 -14.69 16.38
C LYS A 78 -5.56 -15.26 15.14
N VAL A 79 -4.97 -14.37 14.38
CA VAL A 79 -4.06 -14.68 13.29
C VAL A 79 -2.78 -13.89 13.48
N LEU A 80 -1.65 -14.56 13.35
CA LEU A 80 -0.35 -13.91 13.23
C LEU A 80 -0.11 -13.70 11.74
N LEU A 81 -0.28 -12.46 11.28
CA LEU A 81 -0.01 -12.07 9.90
C LEU A 81 1.48 -11.83 9.71
N HIS A 82 2.04 -12.34 8.63
CA HIS A 82 3.39 -12.07 8.17
C HIS A 82 3.30 -11.24 6.88
N PHE A 83 3.85 -10.04 6.91
CA PHE A 83 3.96 -9.14 5.77
C PHE A 83 5.41 -9.09 5.30
N GLU A 84 5.62 -9.30 4.01
CA GLU A 84 6.93 -9.28 3.36
C GLU A 84 6.87 -8.38 2.14
N VAL A 85 7.83 -7.45 2.03
CA VAL A 85 8.04 -6.59 0.86
C VAL A 85 9.45 -6.85 0.34
N LYS A 86 9.52 -7.50 -0.80
CA LYS A 86 10.76 -7.89 -1.47
C LYS A 86 10.98 -7.07 -2.72
N ASP A 87 12.20 -6.62 -2.96
CA ASP A 87 12.62 -5.93 -4.17
C ASP A 87 13.88 -6.57 -4.78
N THR A 88 14.04 -6.41 -6.08
CA THR A 88 15.24 -6.82 -6.82
C THR A 88 16.15 -5.62 -7.11
N GLY A 89 16.14 -4.63 -6.24
CA GLY A 89 16.84 -3.38 -6.40
C GLY A 89 18.34 -3.46 -6.01
N VAL A 90 18.87 -2.30 -5.69
CA VAL A 90 20.32 -2.15 -5.38
C VAL A 90 20.77 -2.90 -4.14
N GLY A 91 19.87 -3.30 -3.25
CA GLY A 91 20.19 -3.93 -1.98
C GLY A 91 20.92 -2.99 -1.01
N ILE A 92 21.31 -3.52 0.16
CA ILE A 92 21.89 -2.77 1.26
C ILE A 92 23.21 -3.41 1.67
N ARG A 93 24.25 -2.61 1.83
CA ARG A 93 25.55 -3.08 2.30
C ARG A 93 25.46 -3.48 3.77
N GLU A 94 26.25 -4.48 4.17
CA GLU A 94 26.28 -4.94 5.58
C GLU A 94 26.61 -3.78 6.56
N GLU A 95 27.53 -2.89 6.18
CA GLU A 95 27.92 -1.73 6.97
C GLU A 95 26.82 -0.67 7.16
N ASP A 96 25.81 -0.70 6.27
CA ASP A 96 24.71 0.27 6.27
C ASP A 96 23.43 -0.28 6.90
N LYS A 97 23.29 -1.60 7.06
CA LYS A 97 22.12 -2.21 7.69
C LYS A 97 21.82 -1.67 9.10
N PRO A 98 22.80 -1.46 10.01
CA PRO A 98 22.53 -0.86 11.31
C PRO A 98 21.93 0.54 11.21
N LYS A 99 22.36 1.34 10.21
CA LYS A 99 21.90 2.72 10.00
C LYS A 99 20.42 2.82 9.57
N LEU A 100 19.84 1.73 9.02
CA LEU A 100 18.41 1.67 8.68
C LEU A 100 17.52 1.91 9.89
N PHE A 101 17.97 1.50 11.06
CA PHE A 101 17.24 1.55 12.32
C PHE A 101 17.54 2.81 13.15
N GLU A 102 18.45 3.67 12.67
CA GLU A 102 18.76 4.95 13.32
C GLU A 102 17.87 6.07 12.81
N GLU A 103 17.39 6.93 13.70
CA GLU A 103 16.54 8.07 13.33
C GLU A 103 17.32 9.09 12.49
N PHE A 104 16.68 9.61 11.44
CA PHE A 104 17.21 10.66 10.56
C PHE A 104 18.46 10.32 9.74
N GLN A 105 18.87 9.05 9.65
CA GLN A 105 19.95 8.66 8.78
C GLN A 105 19.45 8.26 7.39
N ARG A 106 20.09 8.79 6.36
CA ARG A 106 19.92 8.37 4.96
C ARG A 106 21.13 7.55 4.57
N ILE A 107 20.88 6.34 4.09
CA ILE A 107 21.92 5.51 3.50
C ILE A 107 22.27 6.12 2.14
N GLU A 108 23.56 6.43 1.93
CA GLU A 108 24.13 6.91 0.64
C GLU A 108 23.70 8.32 0.14
N GLU A 109 23.78 9.37 0.96
CA GLU A 109 23.65 10.76 0.46
C GLU A 109 24.65 11.12 -0.67
N SER A 110 25.76 10.42 -0.78
CA SER A 110 26.86 10.80 -1.70
C SER A 110 26.73 10.17 -3.09
N ARG A 111 26.00 9.09 -3.28
CA ARG A 111 25.97 8.30 -4.53
C ARG A 111 24.66 8.35 -5.32
N HIS A 112 23.55 8.62 -4.67
CA HIS A 112 22.22 8.73 -5.32
C HIS A 112 21.63 10.13 -5.15
N ARG A 113 22.34 11.17 -5.59
CA ARG A 113 21.93 12.59 -5.53
C ARG A 113 20.57 12.90 -6.15
N ASN A 114 20.04 12.00 -6.98
CA ASN A 114 18.77 12.20 -7.71
C ASN A 114 17.58 11.50 -7.05
N ILE A 115 17.75 10.82 -5.91
CA ILE A 115 16.66 10.10 -5.28
C ILE A 115 16.05 10.97 -4.17
N GLU A 116 14.95 11.68 -4.47
CA GLU A 116 14.21 12.49 -3.51
C GLU A 116 13.65 11.66 -2.34
N GLY A 117 13.73 12.20 -1.13
CA GLY A 117 13.12 11.63 0.05
C GLY A 117 13.57 12.31 1.33
N THR A 118 12.66 12.47 2.28
CA THR A 118 12.89 13.16 3.57
C THR A 118 13.76 12.38 4.56
N GLY A 119 13.98 11.07 4.32
CA GLY A 119 14.67 10.19 5.27
C GLY A 119 13.82 9.79 6.51
N LEU A 120 12.59 10.30 6.61
CA LEU A 120 11.71 10.07 7.75
C LEU A 120 10.90 8.78 7.66
N GLY A 121 10.75 8.21 6.47
CA GLY A 121 9.84 7.08 6.24
C GLY A 121 10.20 5.86 7.09
N MET A 122 11.47 5.48 7.14
CA MET A 122 11.89 4.29 7.89
C MET A 122 11.73 4.49 9.41
N SER A 123 12.10 5.66 9.95
CA SER A 123 11.91 5.96 11.36
C SER A 123 10.41 5.95 11.76
N ILE A 124 9.54 6.47 10.91
CA ILE A 124 8.09 6.40 11.10
C ILE A 124 7.62 4.95 11.09
N THR A 125 8.08 4.13 10.13
CA THR A 125 7.76 2.70 10.07
C THR A 125 8.11 1.98 11.35
N LEU A 126 9.32 2.18 11.86
CA LEU A 126 9.79 1.56 13.10
C LEU A 126 8.95 1.96 14.32
N GLN A 127 8.59 3.26 14.41
CA GLN A 127 7.75 3.74 15.50
C GLN A 127 6.32 3.18 15.42
N LEU A 128 5.73 3.10 14.21
CA LEU A 128 4.40 2.53 14.02
C LEU A 128 4.37 1.04 14.37
N LEU A 129 5.34 0.26 13.91
CA LEU A 129 5.44 -1.16 14.24
C LEU A 129 5.61 -1.36 15.75
N LYS A 130 6.45 -0.57 16.41
CA LYS A 130 6.62 -0.61 17.87
C LYS A 130 5.31 -0.31 18.61
N LEU A 131 4.52 0.68 18.15
CA LEU A 131 3.20 0.98 18.73
C LEU A 131 2.19 -0.15 18.51
N MET A 132 2.35 -0.95 17.48
CA MET A 132 1.53 -2.13 17.19
C MET A 132 2.08 -3.42 17.84
N GLY A 133 3.13 -3.33 18.66
CA GLY A 133 3.76 -4.48 19.33
C GLY A 133 4.61 -5.37 18.41
N SER A 134 5.07 -4.83 17.30
CA SER A 134 5.87 -5.52 16.28
C SER A 134 7.22 -4.84 16.06
N HIS A 135 8.03 -5.42 15.19
CA HIS A 135 9.33 -4.87 14.77
C HIS A 135 9.57 -5.19 13.29
N LEU A 136 10.42 -4.40 12.66
CA LEU A 136 10.83 -4.60 11.28
C LEU A 136 12.11 -5.44 11.25
N GLU A 137 12.12 -6.43 10.37
CA GLU A 137 13.30 -7.22 10.02
C GLU A 137 13.69 -6.97 8.57
N VAL A 138 14.97 -7.18 8.25
CA VAL A 138 15.49 -7.00 6.90
C VAL A 138 16.55 -8.04 6.58
N THR A 139 16.42 -8.66 5.43
CA THR A 139 17.50 -9.39 4.76
C THR A 139 17.81 -8.69 3.45
N SER A 140 19.08 -8.51 3.14
CA SER A 140 19.49 -7.80 1.92
C SER A 140 20.88 -8.19 1.52
N THR A 141 21.10 -8.29 0.20
CA THR A 141 22.40 -8.47 -0.42
C THR A 141 22.64 -7.32 -1.40
N TYR A 142 23.73 -6.60 -1.23
CA TYR A 142 24.06 -5.49 -2.14
C TYR A 142 24.23 -5.98 -3.58
N GLY A 143 23.46 -5.39 -4.49
CA GLY A 143 23.40 -5.78 -5.91
C GLY A 143 22.32 -6.81 -6.26
N GLU A 144 21.60 -7.38 -5.28
CA GLU A 144 20.59 -8.41 -5.51
C GLU A 144 19.17 -7.99 -5.07
N GLY A 145 19.08 -7.05 -4.12
CA GLY A 145 17.83 -6.53 -3.60
C GLY A 145 17.68 -6.64 -2.09
N SER A 146 16.50 -6.32 -1.61
CA SER A 146 16.15 -6.33 -0.18
C SER A 146 14.82 -7.00 0.05
N ASP A 147 14.66 -7.51 1.27
CA ASP A 147 13.47 -8.17 1.75
C ASP A 147 13.20 -7.64 3.17
N PHE A 148 12.11 -6.87 3.30
CA PHE A 148 11.66 -6.29 4.54
C PHE A 148 10.41 -7.01 5.02
N PHE A 149 10.39 -7.46 6.27
CA PHE A 149 9.25 -8.19 6.80
C PHE A 149 8.95 -7.84 8.26
N PHE A 150 7.70 -8.07 8.64
CA PHE A 150 7.22 -7.88 10.00
C PHE A 150 5.99 -8.75 10.26
N ASP A 151 5.77 -9.07 11.53
CA ASP A 151 4.65 -9.87 11.99
C ASP A 151 3.67 -9.02 12.81
N LEU A 152 2.36 -9.27 12.66
CA LEU A 152 1.31 -8.63 13.45
C LEU A 152 0.27 -9.64 13.89
N GLU A 153 0.02 -9.71 15.19
CA GLU A 153 -1.09 -10.49 15.75
C GLU A 153 -2.37 -9.66 15.69
N GLN A 154 -3.45 -10.22 15.10
CA GLN A 154 -4.74 -9.57 14.94
C GLN A 154 -5.86 -10.48 15.41
N ASP A 155 -6.91 -9.91 16.02
CA ASP A 155 -8.13 -10.65 16.35
C ASP A 155 -8.97 -10.90 15.11
N ILE A 156 -9.54 -12.12 15.01
CA ILE A 156 -10.38 -12.52 13.88
C ILE A 156 -11.82 -12.09 14.15
N ILE A 157 -12.42 -11.36 13.19
CA ILE A 157 -13.83 -10.96 13.22
C ILE A 157 -14.66 -11.87 12.32
N ASP A 158 -14.17 -12.20 11.14
CA ASP A 158 -14.80 -13.12 10.20
C ASP A 158 -13.77 -14.13 9.68
N GLU A 159 -14.01 -15.41 9.96
CA GLU A 159 -13.15 -16.52 9.56
C GLU A 159 -13.29 -16.92 8.09
N THR A 160 -14.26 -16.34 7.37
CA THR A 160 -14.41 -16.59 5.93
C THR A 160 -13.08 -16.34 5.23
N PRO A 161 -12.56 -17.30 4.45
CA PRO A 161 -11.29 -17.13 3.76
C PRO A 161 -11.29 -15.91 2.83
N VAL A 162 -10.16 -15.23 2.74
CA VAL A 162 -9.96 -14.14 1.76
C VAL A 162 -10.23 -14.64 0.33
N GLY A 163 -9.85 -15.89 0.01
CA GLY A 163 -9.94 -16.43 -1.33
C GLY A 163 -8.98 -15.73 -2.29
N LYS A 164 -9.23 -15.87 -3.59
CA LYS A 164 -8.39 -15.20 -4.59
C LYS A 164 -8.63 -13.70 -4.57
N LEU A 165 -7.57 -12.94 -4.36
CA LEU A 165 -7.63 -11.49 -4.28
C LEU A 165 -8.30 -10.85 -5.51
N SER A 166 -7.99 -11.32 -6.73
CA SER A 166 -8.58 -10.85 -7.98
C SER A 166 -10.11 -11.01 -8.03
N GLU A 167 -10.61 -12.19 -7.66
CA GLU A 167 -12.05 -12.47 -7.66
C GLU A 167 -12.80 -11.61 -6.62
N ARG A 168 -12.15 -11.31 -5.50
CA ARG A 168 -12.75 -10.51 -4.43
C ARG A 168 -12.77 -9.01 -4.76
N ILE A 169 -11.75 -8.52 -5.42
CA ILE A 169 -11.71 -7.15 -5.95
C ILE A 169 -12.83 -6.93 -6.96
N GLU A 170 -12.99 -7.85 -7.92
CA GLU A 170 -14.07 -7.78 -8.92
C GLU A 170 -15.46 -7.79 -8.25
N GLN A 171 -15.65 -8.58 -7.19
CA GLN A 171 -16.91 -8.61 -6.44
C GLN A 171 -17.16 -7.31 -5.67
N GLN A 172 -16.12 -6.71 -5.09
CA GLN A 172 -16.25 -5.43 -4.39
C GLN A 172 -16.52 -4.28 -5.37
N GLU A 173 -15.85 -4.23 -6.51
CA GLU A 173 -16.10 -3.23 -7.55
C GLU A 173 -17.54 -3.36 -8.11
N GLN A 174 -18.08 -4.57 -8.23
CA GLN A 174 -19.48 -4.79 -8.63
C GLN A 174 -20.48 -4.36 -7.55
N GLN A 175 -20.14 -4.41 -6.26
CA GLN A 175 -20.97 -3.90 -5.17
C GLN A 175 -20.94 -2.37 -5.05
N TYR A 176 -19.85 -1.74 -5.48
CA TYR A 176 -19.75 -0.28 -5.65
C TYR A 176 -20.28 0.13 -7.04
N VAL A 177 -21.46 -0.32 -7.43
CA VAL A 177 -22.23 0.38 -8.46
C VAL A 177 -22.49 1.77 -7.87
N TYR A 178 -21.84 2.78 -8.45
CA TYR A 178 -22.07 4.18 -8.09
C TYR A 178 -23.54 4.48 -8.46
N GLU A 179 -24.44 4.17 -7.54
CA GLU A 179 -25.79 4.67 -7.65
C GLU A 179 -25.71 6.16 -7.41
N THR A 180 -26.05 6.92 -8.42
CA THR A 180 -26.15 8.37 -8.31
C THR A 180 -27.01 8.69 -7.12
N ALA A 181 -26.43 9.21 -6.04
CA ALA A 181 -27.14 9.42 -4.78
C ALA A 181 -28.31 10.41 -4.95
N PHE A 182 -28.34 11.17 -6.05
CA PHE A 182 -29.38 12.11 -6.38
C PHE A 182 -29.32 12.56 -7.85
N ILE A 183 -30.46 12.98 -8.39
CA ILE A 183 -30.58 13.58 -9.72
C ILE A 183 -31.07 15.02 -9.50
N ALA A 184 -30.39 16.00 -10.08
CA ALA A 184 -30.71 17.41 -9.92
C ALA A 184 -30.59 18.17 -11.26
N PRO A 185 -31.49 17.96 -12.23
CA PRO A 185 -31.38 18.52 -13.58
C PRO A 185 -31.53 20.05 -13.62
N ASP A 186 -32.07 20.64 -12.57
CA ASP A 186 -32.26 22.08 -12.44
C ASP A 186 -31.11 22.77 -11.69
N ALA A 187 -30.09 22.00 -11.23
CA ALA A 187 -28.94 22.56 -10.53
C ALA A 187 -27.86 22.97 -11.52
N ASP A 188 -27.32 24.17 -11.31
CA ASP A 188 -26.16 24.70 -12.02
C ASP A 188 -24.94 24.65 -11.09
N ILE A 189 -23.85 24.08 -11.57
CA ILE A 189 -22.57 23.99 -10.84
C ILE A 189 -21.47 24.63 -11.67
N LEU A 190 -20.70 25.50 -11.05
CA LEU A 190 -19.46 26.03 -11.60
C LEU A 190 -18.26 25.30 -10.97
N VAL A 191 -17.45 24.64 -11.80
CA VAL A 191 -16.21 23.98 -11.39
C VAL A 191 -15.03 24.88 -11.73
N VAL A 192 -14.37 25.41 -10.71
CA VAL A 192 -13.18 26.25 -10.88
C VAL A 192 -11.95 25.51 -10.35
N ASP A 193 -11.05 25.14 -11.25
CA ASP A 193 -9.78 24.48 -10.93
C ASP A 193 -8.80 24.81 -12.07
N ASP A 194 -7.55 25.11 -11.75
CA ASP A 194 -6.51 25.41 -12.74
C ASP A 194 -6.05 24.19 -13.53
N ASN A 195 -6.26 22.98 -12.99
CA ASN A 195 -5.92 21.73 -13.63
C ASN A 195 -7.10 21.18 -14.46
N ALA A 196 -6.94 21.12 -15.77
CA ALA A 196 -7.94 20.57 -16.69
C ALA A 196 -8.30 19.09 -16.40
N ILE A 197 -7.38 18.32 -15.81
CA ILE A 197 -7.64 16.92 -15.44
C ILE A 197 -8.62 16.88 -14.28
N ASN A 198 -8.44 17.71 -13.27
CA ASN A 198 -9.35 17.79 -12.12
C ASN A 198 -10.77 18.16 -12.57
N ARG A 199 -10.93 19.14 -13.46
CA ARG A 199 -12.24 19.52 -14.02
C ARG A 199 -12.92 18.38 -14.74
N LYS A 200 -12.15 17.60 -15.54
CA LYS A 200 -12.67 16.39 -16.22
C LYS A 200 -13.13 15.31 -15.24
N VAL A 201 -12.39 15.11 -14.15
CA VAL A 201 -12.77 14.15 -13.08
C VAL A 201 -14.07 14.56 -12.44
N PHE A 202 -14.24 15.85 -12.05
CA PHE A 202 -15.50 16.37 -11.48
C PHE A 202 -16.66 16.18 -12.47
N ARG A 203 -16.46 16.51 -13.73
CA ARG A 203 -17.50 16.32 -14.75
C ARG A 203 -17.89 14.86 -14.92
N SER A 204 -16.92 13.95 -14.85
CA SER A 204 -17.19 12.50 -14.92
C SER A 204 -17.97 11.99 -13.72
N LEU A 205 -17.62 12.42 -12.51
CA LEU A 205 -18.30 12.05 -11.25
C LEU A 205 -19.73 12.56 -11.18
N LEU A 206 -20.00 13.72 -11.77
CA LEU A 206 -21.33 14.36 -11.74
C LEU A 206 -22.19 14.06 -12.97
N LYS A 207 -21.68 13.31 -13.93
CA LYS A 207 -22.34 13.04 -15.22
C LYS A 207 -23.78 12.50 -15.06
N ASP A 208 -23.96 11.57 -14.14
CA ASP A 208 -25.22 10.87 -13.94
C ASP A 208 -26.22 11.66 -13.06
N THR A 209 -25.78 12.75 -12.44
CA THR A 209 -26.67 13.66 -11.67
C THR A 209 -27.53 14.56 -12.54
N GLN A 210 -27.29 14.62 -13.86
CA GLN A 210 -27.96 15.46 -14.85
C GLN A 210 -27.84 16.97 -14.57
N MET A 211 -26.92 17.40 -13.71
CA MET A 211 -26.65 18.80 -13.43
C MET A 211 -26.03 19.51 -14.64
N ARG A 212 -26.26 20.81 -14.75
CA ARG A 212 -25.55 21.66 -15.71
C ARG A 212 -24.21 22.08 -15.09
N ILE A 213 -23.11 21.73 -15.79
CA ILE A 213 -21.75 21.94 -15.28
C ILE A 213 -21.02 22.91 -16.19
N ASP A 214 -20.70 24.08 -15.67
CA ASP A 214 -19.85 25.09 -16.27
C ASP A 214 -18.43 25.05 -15.71
N GLU A 215 -17.42 25.43 -16.52
CA GLU A 215 -15.99 25.44 -16.16
C GLU A 215 -15.37 26.83 -16.33
#